data_aff7b012697f67624b1a05d5d3982661
#
_entry.id   aff7b012697f67624b1a05d5d3982661
#
_cell.length_a   1.000
_cell.length_b   1.000
_cell.length_c   1.000
_cell.angle_alpha   90.00
_cell.angle_beta   90.00
_cell.angle_gamma   90.00
#
_symmetry.space_group_name_H-M   'P 1'
#
loop_
_entity.id
_entity.type
_entity.pdbx_description
1 polymer ?
#
loop_
_entity_poly.entity_id
_entity_poly.type
_entity_poly.pdbx_seq_one_letter_code
_entity_poly.pdbx_strand_id
1 'polypeptide(L)'
;MTVSDDCVSLTNIIYMKQPTKIDVAVLMLFFNRPDNFQKVFDEVKKARPAKLFLYQDGARGERDVPGIEACRQIASDENIDWECEVHRSYQTKNQGCDPSEYLSQKWAFSMVDKCIVLEDDDVPSQSFFPFCKEMLDRYEHDERIAMIAGFNEDEITPDCEDSYFFTSIFAIWGWASWRRVVDKWEGDYAFLRDKQAMQRLQSLVKQRGYRKDFIPMCRDHAHSGKEFYESIFWASMLLNSSLAIMPCR
;
A
#
# COMPACT_ATOMS: atom_id res chain seq x y z
N MET A 1 -32.70 50.51 -37.15
CA MET A 1 -31.51 50.34 -36.35
C MET A 1 -31.78 49.17 -35.43
N THR A 2 -31.37 47.99 -35.83
CA THR A 2 -31.50 46.75 -35.06
C THR A 2 -30.15 46.44 -34.45
N VAL A 3 -30.07 46.45 -33.13
CA VAL A 3 -28.91 46.03 -32.37
C VAL A 3 -28.98 44.53 -32.27
N SER A 4 -28.01 43.84 -32.84
CA SER A 4 -27.82 42.39 -32.71
C SER A 4 -27.14 42.11 -31.37
N ASP A 5 -27.82 41.39 -30.49
CA ASP A 5 -27.25 40.81 -29.30
C ASP A 5 -26.34 39.65 -29.71
N ASP A 6 -25.05 39.89 -29.74
CA ASP A 6 -24.04 38.81 -29.83
C ASP A 6 -23.96 38.09 -28.48
N CYS A 7 -24.63 36.97 -28.43
CA CYS A 7 -24.52 36.00 -27.33
C CYS A 7 -23.12 35.40 -27.35
N VAL A 8 -22.23 35.91 -26.49
CA VAL A 8 -20.90 35.30 -26.29
C VAL A 8 -21.08 33.92 -25.68
N SER A 9 -20.87 32.92 -26.51
CA SER A 9 -20.77 31.53 -26.11
C SER A 9 -19.65 31.37 -25.09
N LEU A 10 -20.01 31.03 -23.85
CA LEU A 10 -19.06 30.60 -22.84
C LEU A 10 -18.37 29.30 -23.34
N THR A 11 -17.21 29.48 -23.89
CA THR A 11 -16.31 28.42 -24.32
C THR A 11 -16.04 27.53 -23.12
N ASN A 12 -16.46 26.26 -23.17
CA ASN A 12 -16.06 25.24 -22.24
C ASN A 12 -14.53 25.16 -22.26
N ILE A 13 -13.89 25.71 -21.24
CA ILE A 13 -12.47 25.48 -20.98
C ILE A 13 -12.36 24.02 -20.56
N ILE A 14 -12.01 23.17 -21.52
CA ILE A 14 -11.63 21.78 -21.23
C ILE A 14 -10.31 21.88 -20.47
N TYR A 15 -10.37 21.76 -19.16
CA TYR A 15 -9.17 21.58 -18.34
C TYR A 15 -8.53 20.25 -18.75
N MET A 16 -7.47 20.34 -19.57
CA MET A 16 -6.69 19.14 -19.90
C MET A 16 -6.00 18.67 -18.64
N LYS A 17 -6.22 17.37 -18.29
CA LYS A 17 -5.52 16.73 -17.18
C LYS A 17 -4.01 16.77 -17.42
N GLN A 18 -3.24 16.92 -16.34
CA GLN A 18 -1.80 16.83 -16.40
C GLN A 18 -1.37 15.40 -16.81
N PRO A 19 -0.27 15.23 -17.55
CA PRO A 19 0.19 13.89 -17.93
C PRO A 19 0.62 13.10 -16.70
N THR A 20 0.46 11.77 -16.76
CA THR A 20 1.06 10.81 -15.84
C THR A 20 2.57 11.08 -15.72
N LYS A 21 3.10 10.94 -14.50
CA LYS A 21 4.53 11.16 -14.22
C LYS A 21 5.26 9.85 -13.89
N ILE A 22 4.58 8.92 -13.21
CA ILE A 22 5.13 7.60 -12.91
C ILE A 22 4.20 6.50 -13.41
N ASP A 23 4.79 5.55 -14.14
CA ASP A 23 4.08 4.36 -14.64
C ASP A 23 4.16 3.23 -13.61
N VAL A 24 3.51 3.45 -12.46
CA VAL A 24 3.31 2.45 -11.42
C VAL A 24 1.97 2.71 -10.73
N ALA A 25 1.33 1.65 -10.27
CA ALA A 25 0.09 1.77 -9.49
C ALA A 25 0.38 2.19 -8.05
N VAL A 26 -0.52 2.98 -7.47
CA VAL A 26 -0.51 3.33 -6.04
C VAL A 26 -1.85 2.91 -5.42
N LEU A 27 -1.79 2.12 -4.36
CA LEU A 27 -2.92 1.82 -3.49
C LEU A 27 -2.85 2.75 -2.27
N MET A 28 -3.95 3.44 -2.00
CA MET A 28 -4.15 4.22 -0.78
C MET A 28 -5.24 3.57 0.06
N LEU A 29 -4.87 3.20 1.30
CA LEU A 29 -5.81 2.73 2.32
C LEU A 29 -6.13 3.87 3.26
N PHE A 30 -7.41 4.11 3.51
CA PHE A 30 -7.82 5.17 4.40
C PHE A 30 -9.16 4.84 5.07
N PHE A 31 -9.45 5.57 6.14
CA PHE A 31 -10.70 5.37 6.86
C PHE A 31 -11.45 6.70 7.06
N ASN A 32 -11.25 7.39 8.20
CA ASN A 32 -12.01 8.56 8.60
C ASN A 32 -11.14 9.70 9.17
N ARG A 33 -9.86 9.77 8.75
CA ARG A 33 -8.86 10.76 9.19
C ARG A 33 -8.53 11.75 8.05
N PRO A 34 -9.43 12.69 7.68
CA PRO A 34 -9.26 13.53 6.49
C PRO A 34 -7.99 14.39 6.53
N ASP A 35 -7.57 14.91 7.70
CA ASP A 35 -6.37 15.73 7.82
C ASP A 35 -5.07 14.97 7.52
N ASN A 36 -5.02 13.69 7.89
CA ASN A 36 -3.90 12.82 7.60
C ASN A 36 -3.93 12.41 6.13
N PHE A 37 -5.08 11.89 5.68
CA PHE A 37 -5.28 11.46 4.31
C PHE A 37 -4.98 12.56 3.29
N GLN A 38 -5.35 13.82 3.57
CA GLN A 38 -5.05 14.96 2.70
C GLN A 38 -3.54 15.09 2.45
N LYS A 39 -2.71 14.96 3.49
CA LYS A 39 -1.25 15.07 3.37
C LYS A 39 -0.67 13.99 2.46
N VAL A 40 -1.12 12.74 2.63
CA VAL A 40 -0.68 11.61 1.79
C VAL A 40 -1.17 11.80 0.36
N PHE A 41 -2.44 12.17 0.18
CA PHE A 41 -3.04 12.41 -1.13
C PHE A 41 -2.31 13.52 -1.90
N ASP A 42 -1.90 14.62 -1.23
CA ASP A 42 -1.15 15.69 -1.84
C ASP A 42 0.21 15.24 -2.39
N GLU A 43 0.90 14.32 -1.70
CA GLU A 43 2.14 13.75 -2.20
C GLU A 43 1.91 12.79 -3.37
N VAL A 44 0.86 11.97 -3.33
CA VAL A 44 0.46 11.13 -4.45
C VAL A 44 0.05 11.95 -5.68
N LYS A 45 -0.67 13.05 -5.47
CA LYS A 45 -1.03 14.02 -6.52
C LYS A 45 0.20 14.62 -7.21
N LYS A 46 1.26 14.97 -6.47
CA LYS A 46 2.53 15.45 -7.03
C LYS A 46 3.27 14.37 -7.83
N ALA A 47 3.15 13.11 -7.40
CA ALA A 47 3.75 11.97 -8.07
C ALA A 47 3.00 11.55 -9.35
N ARG A 48 1.71 11.81 -9.46
CA ARG A 48 0.86 11.53 -10.61
C ARG A 48 1.01 10.09 -11.15
N PRO A 49 0.60 9.07 -10.35
CA PRO A 49 0.69 7.68 -10.79
C PRO A 49 -0.26 7.38 -11.96
N ALA A 50 0.11 6.42 -12.81
CA ALA A 50 -0.72 5.97 -13.93
C ALA A 50 -2.03 5.33 -13.47
N LYS A 51 -2.00 4.64 -12.32
CA LYS A 51 -3.17 3.99 -11.71
C LYS A 51 -3.26 4.30 -10.23
N LEU A 52 -4.47 4.57 -9.78
CA LEU A 52 -4.77 4.89 -8.37
C LEU A 52 -5.88 3.97 -7.86
N PHE A 53 -5.56 3.19 -6.84
CA PHE A 53 -6.49 2.36 -6.10
C PHE A 53 -6.83 3.05 -4.79
N LEU A 54 -8.11 3.27 -4.55
CA LEU A 54 -8.65 3.94 -3.37
C LEU A 54 -9.51 2.94 -2.59
N TYR A 55 -8.98 2.44 -1.48
CA TYR A 55 -9.71 1.53 -0.61
C TYR A 55 -10.07 2.24 0.69
N GLN A 56 -11.35 2.20 1.05
CA GLN A 56 -11.84 2.78 2.29
C GLN A 56 -12.72 1.79 3.04
N ASP A 57 -12.42 1.56 4.31
CA ASP A 57 -13.26 0.74 5.17
C ASP A 57 -14.60 1.42 5.50
N GLY A 58 -15.60 0.63 5.84
CA GLY A 58 -16.94 1.11 6.19
C GLY A 58 -17.02 1.69 7.60
N ALA A 59 -18.06 2.48 7.86
CA ALA A 59 -18.29 3.09 9.16
C ALA A 59 -18.55 2.03 10.26
N ARG A 60 -17.97 2.21 11.45
CA ARG A 60 -18.30 1.46 12.66
C ARG A 60 -19.64 1.93 13.26
N GLY A 61 -20.02 3.18 12.95
CA GLY A 61 -21.24 3.82 13.38
C GLY A 61 -21.34 5.25 12.87
N GLU A 62 -22.41 5.96 13.22
CA GLU A 62 -22.72 7.31 12.69
C GLU A 62 -21.60 8.34 12.90
N ARG A 63 -20.79 8.19 13.97
CA ARG A 63 -19.68 9.10 14.27
C ARG A 63 -18.57 9.08 13.24
N ASP A 64 -18.40 7.98 12.50
CA ASP A 64 -17.36 7.86 11.49
C ASP A 64 -17.77 8.49 10.15
N VAL A 65 -19.08 8.61 9.88
CA VAL A 65 -19.62 9.03 8.58
C VAL A 65 -19.06 10.38 8.10
N PRO A 66 -19.00 11.45 8.91
CA PRO A 66 -18.47 12.73 8.44
C PRO A 66 -17.02 12.66 7.99
N GLY A 67 -16.16 11.91 8.74
CA GLY A 67 -14.76 11.72 8.37
C GLY A 67 -14.60 10.87 7.10
N ILE A 68 -15.41 9.82 6.95
CA ILE A 68 -15.45 8.98 5.75
C ILE A 68 -15.80 9.81 4.51
N GLU A 69 -16.85 10.63 4.59
CA GLU A 69 -17.28 11.48 3.49
C GLU A 69 -16.26 12.55 3.15
N ALA A 70 -15.63 13.17 4.16
CA ALA A 70 -14.55 14.13 3.96
C ALA A 70 -13.35 13.49 3.23
N CYS A 71 -12.95 12.28 3.58
CA CYS A 71 -11.90 11.55 2.85
C CYS A 71 -12.31 11.27 1.39
N ARG A 72 -13.57 10.88 1.13
CA ARG A 72 -14.07 10.67 -0.24
C ARG A 72 -14.06 11.94 -1.07
N GLN A 73 -14.36 13.08 -0.44
CA GLN A 73 -14.30 14.37 -1.11
C GLN A 73 -12.86 14.73 -1.51
N ILE A 74 -11.87 14.45 -0.66
CA ILE A 74 -10.44 14.62 -0.98
C ILE A 74 -10.06 13.76 -2.21
N ALA A 75 -10.51 12.52 -2.28
CA ALA A 75 -10.22 11.59 -3.38
C ALA A 75 -11.24 11.64 -4.53
N SER A 76 -11.99 12.75 -4.67
CA SER A 76 -12.95 12.92 -5.75
C SER A 76 -12.28 13.10 -7.11
N ASP A 77 -13.01 12.85 -8.20
CA ASP A 77 -12.50 13.00 -9.56
C ASP A 77 -12.05 14.43 -9.89
N GLU A 78 -12.63 15.42 -9.22
CA GLU A 78 -12.29 16.83 -9.35
C GLU A 78 -10.87 17.14 -8.84
N ASN A 79 -10.42 16.42 -7.82
CA ASN A 79 -9.10 16.56 -7.22
C ASN A 79 -8.02 15.73 -7.93
N ILE A 80 -8.42 14.76 -8.79
CA ILE A 80 -7.51 13.96 -9.61
C ILE A 80 -7.33 14.63 -10.97
N ASP A 81 -6.47 15.66 -10.99
CA ASP A 81 -6.25 16.56 -12.12
C ASP A 81 -5.16 16.08 -13.10
N TRP A 82 -4.78 14.82 -13.04
CA TRP A 82 -3.83 14.19 -13.97
C TRP A 82 -4.44 12.96 -14.66
N GLU A 83 -3.81 12.51 -15.74
CA GLU A 83 -4.20 11.29 -16.45
C GLU A 83 -3.95 10.08 -15.55
N CYS A 84 -5.01 9.43 -15.10
CA CYS A 84 -4.97 8.33 -14.14
C CYS A 84 -6.16 7.41 -14.32
N GLU A 85 -5.89 6.10 -14.33
CA GLU A 85 -6.92 5.08 -14.20
C GLU A 85 -7.25 4.92 -12.72
N VAL A 86 -8.49 5.24 -12.31
CA VAL A 86 -8.89 5.26 -10.89
C VAL A 86 -9.84 4.12 -10.57
N HIS A 87 -9.46 3.32 -9.58
CA HIS A 87 -10.27 2.23 -9.03
C HIS A 87 -10.68 2.56 -7.59
N ARG A 88 -11.95 2.35 -7.24
CA ARG A 88 -12.49 2.63 -5.91
C ARG A 88 -13.15 1.38 -5.32
N SER A 89 -12.81 1.05 -4.08
CA SER A 89 -13.42 -0.01 -3.29
C SER A 89 -13.82 0.56 -1.92
N TYR A 90 -14.99 1.15 -1.84
CA TYR A 90 -15.53 1.74 -0.63
C TYR A 90 -16.47 0.74 0.06
N GLN A 91 -16.06 0.28 1.24
CA GLN A 91 -16.79 -0.73 1.97
C GLN A 91 -18.06 -0.15 2.60
N THR A 92 -19.14 -0.92 2.58
CA THR A 92 -20.42 -0.54 3.21
C THR A 92 -20.50 -0.98 4.67
N LYS A 93 -19.63 -1.93 5.08
CA LYS A 93 -19.54 -2.44 6.45
C LYS A 93 -18.09 -2.32 6.89
N ASN A 94 -17.89 -2.03 8.17
CA ASN A 94 -16.57 -2.01 8.76
C ASN A 94 -16.00 -3.44 8.84
N GLN A 95 -14.84 -3.64 8.23
CA GLN A 95 -14.09 -4.90 8.26
C GLN A 95 -13.10 -4.91 9.44
N GLY A 96 -12.66 -3.74 9.87
CA GLY A 96 -11.57 -3.55 10.81
C GLY A 96 -10.25 -3.24 10.09
N CYS A 97 -9.26 -2.74 10.82
CA CYS A 97 -7.97 -2.32 10.29
C CYS A 97 -7.29 -3.46 9.53
N ASP A 98 -6.88 -4.50 10.24
CA ASP A 98 -6.11 -5.62 9.70
C ASP A 98 -6.78 -6.36 8.52
N PRO A 99 -8.08 -6.71 8.58
CA PRO A 99 -8.75 -7.28 7.41
C PRO A 99 -8.82 -6.31 6.22
N SER A 100 -9.00 -5.01 6.47
CA SER A 100 -9.03 -4.00 5.39
C SER A 100 -7.70 -3.92 4.68
N GLU A 101 -6.59 -3.97 5.40
CA GLU A 101 -5.24 -4.00 4.84
C GLU A 101 -5.04 -5.24 3.97
N TYR A 102 -5.35 -6.43 4.48
CA TYR A 102 -5.26 -7.66 3.71
C TYR A 102 -6.14 -7.64 2.44
N LEU A 103 -7.41 -7.27 2.59
CA LEU A 103 -8.38 -7.26 1.49
C LEU A 103 -8.05 -6.24 0.40
N SER A 104 -7.63 -5.03 0.79
CA SER A 104 -7.27 -3.98 -0.15
C SER A 104 -6.06 -4.34 -0.99
N GLN A 105 -5.05 -4.94 -0.37
CA GLN A 105 -3.84 -5.39 -1.04
C GLN A 105 -4.14 -6.56 -1.98
N LYS A 106 -4.88 -7.58 -1.53
CA LYS A 106 -5.35 -8.67 -2.40
C LYS A 106 -6.16 -8.15 -3.59
N TRP A 107 -7.03 -7.16 -3.37
CA TRP A 107 -7.82 -6.54 -4.42
C TRP A 107 -6.95 -5.78 -5.44
N ALA A 108 -6.08 -4.87 -5.00
CA ALA A 108 -5.24 -4.10 -5.91
C ALA A 108 -4.30 -5.00 -6.71
N PHE A 109 -3.59 -5.92 -6.05
CA PHE A 109 -2.68 -6.85 -6.72
C PHE A 109 -3.39 -7.90 -7.59
N SER A 110 -4.70 -8.11 -7.47
CA SER A 110 -5.45 -8.91 -8.45
C SER A 110 -5.58 -8.23 -9.82
N MET A 111 -5.40 -6.89 -9.88
CA MET A 111 -5.60 -6.08 -11.07
C MET A 111 -4.28 -5.57 -11.68
N VAL A 112 -3.19 -5.49 -10.89
CA VAL A 112 -1.88 -5.02 -11.34
C VAL A 112 -0.77 -5.92 -10.86
N ASP A 113 0.35 -5.96 -11.60
CA ASP A 113 1.50 -6.81 -11.25
C ASP A 113 2.44 -6.14 -10.24
N LYS A 114 2.43 -4.81 -10.17
CA LYS A 114 3.29 -3.98 -9.31
C LYS A 114 2.45 -2.88 -8.68
N CYS A 115 2.63 -2.63 -7.38
CA CYS A 115 1.90 -1.57 -6.69
C CYS A 115 2.72 -1.00 -5.52
N ILE A 116 2.62 0.30 -5.33
CA ILE A 116 3.02 1.01 -4.10
C ILE A 116 1.81 1.01 -3.18
N VAL A 117 2.01 0.74 -1.89
CA VAL A 117 0.97 0.71 -0.85
C VAL A 117 1.25 1.81 0.17
N LEU A 118 0.27 2.65 0.42
CA LEU A 118 0.31 3.75 1.39
C LEU A 118 -0.94 3.73 2.26
N GLU A 119 -0.76 3.94 3.55
CA GLU A 119 -1.84 4.18 4.51
C GLU A 119 -2.11 5.69 4.63
N ASP A 120 -3.20 6.07 5.31
CA ASP A 120 -3.64 7.47 5.40
C ASP A 120 -2.79 8.35 6.32
N ASP A 121 -1.73 7.80 6.93
CA ASP A 121 -0.72 8.51 7.72
C ASP A 121 0.73 8.30 7.22
N ASP A 122 0.93 7.55 6.16
CA ASP A 122 2.22 7.38 5.48
C ASP A 122 2.47 8.55 4.52
N VAL A 123 3.10 9.61 4.96
CA VAL A 123 3.42 10.77 4.10
C VAL A 123 4.75 10.54 3.37
N PRO A 124 4.73 10.13 2.08
CA PRO A 124 5.95 9.77 1.37
C PRO A 124 6.73 11.00 0.90
N SER A 125 8.06 10.91 0.89
CA SER A 125 8.89 11.86 0.15
C SER A 125 8.70 11.68 -1.36
N GLN A 126 8.94 12.74 -2.16
CA GLN A 126 8.82 12.62 -3.61
C GLN A 126 9.87 11.68 -4.25
N SER A 127 10.98 11.44 -3.57
CA SER A 127 12.00 10.47 -4.00
C SER A 127 11.56 9.00 -3.82
N PHE A 128 10.60 8.73 -2.94
CA PHE A 128 10.08 7.39 -2.70
C PHE A 128 9.46 6.76 -3.96
N PHE A 129 8.68 7.53 -4.72
CA PHE A 129 7.99 7.02 -5.89
C PHE A 129 8.94 6.55 -7.01
N PRO A 130 9.92 7.34 -7.49
CA PRO A 130 10.88 6.87 -8.48
C PRO A 130 11.78 5.76 -7.93
N PHE A 131 12.13 5.78 -6.63
CA PHE A 131 12.85 4.69 -6.00
C PHE A 131 12.08 3.37 -6.08
N CYS A 132 10.79 3.37 -5.68
CA CYS A 132 9.93 2.18 -5.78
C CYS A 132 9.84 1.69 -7.23
N LYS A 133 9.60 2.61 -8.20
CA LYS A 133 9.52 2.23 -9.60
C LYS A 133 10.80 1.55 -10.10
N GLU A 134 11.96 2.16 -9.82
CA GLU A 134 13.25 1.61 -10.24
C GLU A 134 13.48 0.22 -9.63
N MET A 135 13.21 0.04 -8.34
CA MET A 135 13.41 -1.23 -7.65
C MET A 135 12.39 -2.30 -8.12
N LEU A 136 11.14 -1.90 -8.34
CA LEU A 136 10.11 -2.79 -8.90
C LEU A 136 10.48 -3.30 -10.29
N ASP A 137 11.07 -2.48 -11.14
CA ASP A 137 11.51 -2.88 -12.47
C ASP A 137 12.78 -3.73 -12.43
N ARG A 138 13.76 -3.31 -11.62
CA ARG A 138 15.06 -4.00 -11.50
C ARG A 138 14.93 -5.41 -10.96
N TYR A 139 14.04 -5.64 -10.00
CA TYR A 139 13.89 -6.91 -9.28
C TYR A 139 12.59 -7.67 -9.61
N GLU A 140 11.95 -7.33 -10.73
CA GLU A 140 10.69 -7.94 -11.16
C GLU A 140 10.73 -9.48 -11.19
N HIS A 141 11.84 -10.04 -11.66
CA HIS A 141 12.03 -11.47 -11.84
C HIS A 141 12.91 -12.13 -10.76
N ASP A 142 13.31 -11.38 -9.74
CA ASP A 142 14.09 -11.94 -8.62
C ASP A 142 13.16 -12.43 -7.51
N GLU A 143 12.92 -13.73 -7.49
CA GLU A 143 12.04 -14.39 -6.52
C GLU A 143 12.52 -14.27 -5.06
N ARG A 144 13.76 -13.86 -4.83
CA ARG A 144 14.31 -13.63 -3.48
C ARG A 144 13.80 -12.32 -2.88
N ILE A 145 13.38 -11.38 -3.71
CA ILE A 145 12.94 -10.06 -3.27
C ILE A 145 11.41 -10.02 -3.23
N ALA A 146 10.88 -9.67 -2.07
CA ALA A 146 9.43 -9.60 -1.85
C ALA A 146 8.92 -8.21 -1.52
N MET A 147 9.78 -7.27 -1.14
CA MET A 147 9.34 -5.96 -0.67
C MET A 147 10.37 -4.88 -0.98
N ILE A 148 9.88 -3.70 -1.27
CA ILE A 148 10.63 -2.44 -1.28
C ILE A 148 10.05 -1.61 -0.14
N ALA A 149 10.84 -1.39 0.93
CA ALA A 149 10.44 -0.62 2.08
C ALA A 149 10.63 0.88 1.82
N GLY A 150 9.69 1.69 2.26
CA GLY A 150 9.79 3.16 2.24
C GLY A 150 10.38 3.74 3.53
N PHE A 151 10.48 2.93 4.56
CA PHE A 151 10.91 3.37 5.89
C PHE A 151 12.18 2.65 6.33
N ASN A 152 13.16 3.42 6.82
CA ASN A 152 14.39 2.95 7.44
C ASN A 152 14.40 3.47 8.89
N GLU A 153 14.34 2.57 9.87
CA GLU A 153 14.30 2.93 11.30
C GLU A 153 15.55 3.70 11.76
N ASP A 154 16.69 3.47 11.12
CA ASP A 154 17.94 4.19 11.41
C ASP A 154 18.00 5.56 10.74
N GLU A 155 16.99 5.96 9.96
CA GLU A 155 16.94 7.16 9.10
C GLU A 155 18.11 7.20 8.10
N ILE A 156 19.33 6.99 8.58
CA ILE A 156 20.56 6.89 7.78
C ILE A 156 21.31 5.65 8.26
N THR A 157 21.46 4.66 7.38
CA THR A 157 22.31 3.49 7.66
C THR A 157 23.78 3.86 7.51
N PRO A 158 24.57 3.87 8.61
CA PRO A 158 25.98 4.17 8.53
C PRO A 158 26.71 3.13 7.66
N ASP A 159 27.76 3.57 7.00
CA ASP A 159 28.63 2.72 6.15
C ASP A 159 27.92 2.03 4.97
N CYS A 160 26.74 2.51 4.58
CA CYS A 160 26.06 2.08 3.36
C CYS A 160 26.64 2.88 2.16
N GLU A 161 27.47 2.23 1.34
CA GLU A 161 28.07 2.84 0.15
C GLU A 161 27.06 2.97 -0.99
N ASP A 162 26.05 2.09 -1.03
CA ASP A 162 24.99 2.07 -2.01
C ASP A 162 23.78 2.93 -1.56
N SER A 163 22.82 3.14 -2.45
CA SER A 163 21.57 3.86 -2.13
C SER A 163 20.56 3.00 -1.36
N TYR A 164 20.73 1.68 -1.32
CA TYR A 164 19.86 0.72 -0.65
C TYR A 164 20.64 -0.55 -0.25
N PHE A 165 20.04 -1.36 0.61
CA PHE A 165 20.56 -2.67 1.02
C PHE A 165 19.44 -3.72 1.11
N PHE A 166 19.84 -5.01 1.21
CA PHE A 166 18.90 -6.12 1.39
C PHE A 166 18.84 -6.54 2.85
N THR A 167 17.63 -6.76 3.34
CA THR A 167 17.40 -7.14 4.74
C THR A 167 16.24 -8.13 4.88
N SER A 168 16.25 -8.90 5.96
CA SER A 168 15.13 -9.73 6.38
C SER A 168 14.26 -9.06 7.45
N ILE A 169 14.62 -7.84 7.85
CA ILE A 169 13.89 -7.01 8.81
C ILE A 169 13.34 -5.83 8.01
N PHE A 170 12.07 -5.50 8.18
CA PHE A 170 11.40 -4.46 7.43
C PHE A 170 10.25 -3.86 8.25
N ALA A 171 9.87 -2.64 7.89
CA ALA A 171 8.65 -1.98 8.31
C ALA A 171 7.66 -1.93 7.14
N ILE A 172 6.38 -1.90 7.46
CA ILE A 172 5.28 -1.91 6.49
C ILE A 172 4.67 -0.52 6.28
N TRP A 173 5.36 0.52 6.70
CA TRP A 173 4.95 1.92 6.59
C TRP A 173 5.40 2.51 5.26
N GLY A 174 4.47 2.54 4.30
CA GLY A 174 4.77 2.89 2.92
C GLY A 174 5.74 1.91 2.25
N TRP A 175 5.24 1.09 1.33
CA TRP A 175 6.05 0.04 0.71
C TRP A 175 5.57 -0.28 -0.70
N ALA A 176 6.32 -1.10 -1.43
CA ALA A 176 5.93 -1.57 -2.75
C ALA A 176 6.27 -3.05 -2.93
N SER A 177 5.51 -3.74 -3.80
CA SER A 177 5.69 -5.14 -4.08
C SER A 177 5.06 -5.56 -5.43
N TRP A 178 5.00 -6.88 -5.63
CA TRP A 178 4.51 -7.53 -6.83
C TRP A 178 3.36 -8.50 -6.50
N ARG A 179 2.46 -8.71 -7.47
CA ARG A 179 1.40 -9.72 -7.39
C ARG A 179 1.93 -11.08 -6.98
N ARG A 180 3.05 -11.54 -7.58
CA ARG A 180 3.70 -12.81 -7.28
C ARG A 180 4.02 -13.04 -5.79
N VAL A 181 4.16 -11.97 -5.02
CA VAL A 181 4.40 -12.01 -3.57
C VAL A 181 3.09 -12.11 -2.81
N VAL A 182 2.12 -11.24 -3.13
CA VAL A 182 0.82 -11.17 -2.47
C VAL A 182 -0.02 -12.43 -2.74
N ASP A 183 0.15 -13.06 -3.90
CA ASP A 183 -0.52 -14.31 -4.24
C ASP A 183 -0.11 -15.47 -3.31
N LYS A 184 1.10 -15.42 -2.74
CA LYS A 184 1.60 -16.43 -1.79
C LYS A 184 1.05 -16.26 -0.36
N TRP A 185 0.25 -15.24 -0.10
CA TRP A 185 -0.29 -14.98 1.23
C TRP A 185 -1.45 -15.91 1.57
N GLU A 186 -1.33 -16.61 2.70
CA GLU A 186 -2.32 -17.56 3.20
C GLU A 186 -3.15 -16.90 4.32
N GLY A 187 -4.26 -16.25 3.95
CA GLY A 187 -5.16 -15.55 4.89
C GLY A 187 -5.81 -16.46 5.94
N ASP A 188 -5.90 -17.76 5.64
CA ASP A 188 -6.41 -18.78 6.58
C ASP A 188 -5.31 -19.39 7.47
N TYR A 189 -4.10 -18.86 7.43
CA TYR A 189 -2.95 -19.37 8.17
C TYR A 189 -2.68 -20.87 7.96
N ALA A 190 -2.85 -21.37 6.73
CA ALA A 190 -2.68 -22.79 6.40
C ALA A 190 -1.32 -23.35 6.82
N PHE A 191 -0.25 -22.51 6.77
CA PHE A 191 1.09 -22.90 7.21
C PHE A 191 1.17 -23.36 8.68
N LEU A 192 0.27 -22.93 9.57
CA LEU A 192 0.23 -23.39 10.97
C LEU A 192 -0.18 -24.86 11.09
N ARG A 193 -0.86 -25.40 10.08
CA ARG A 193 -1.30 -26.80 10.00
C ARG A 193 -0.29 -27.67 9.26
N ASP A 194 0.65 -27.06 8.53
CA ASP A 194 1.72 -27.78 7.82
C ASP A 194 2.92 -28.00 8.75
N LYS A 195 3.22 -29.25 9.03
CA LYS A 195 4.32 -29.65 9.90
C LYS A 195 5.69 -29.21 9.38
N GLN A 196 5.89 -29.24 8.06
CA GLN A 196 7.18 -28.87 7.45
C GLN A 196 7.35 -27.33 7.48
N ALA A 197 6.30 -26.59 7.12
CA ALA A 197 6.28 -25.14 7.22
C ALA A 197 6.57 -24.67 8.65
N MET A 198 5.95 -25.28 9.65
CA MET A 198 6.19 -24.96 11.06
C MET A 198 7.61 -25.27 11.53
N GLN A 199 8.19 -26.42 11.10
CA GLN A 199 9.59 -26.72 11.39
C GLN A 199 10.54 -25.72 10.76
N ARG A 200 10.27 -25.34 9.49
CA ARG A 200 11.05 -24.32 8.78
C ARG A 200 10.95 -22.97 9.49
N LEU A 201 9.76 -22.51 9.79
CA LEU A 201 9.52 -21.23 10.49
C LEU A 201 10.26 -21.18 11.82
N GLN A 202 10.17 -22.24 12.62
CA GLN A 202 10.89 -22.35 13.90
C GLN A 202 12.42 -22.32 13.75
N SER A 203 12.97 -22.82 12.63
CA SER A 203 14.40 -22.79 12.36
C SER A 203 14.89 -21.43 11.86
N LEU A 204 14.04 -20.68 11.15
CA LEU A 204 14.38 -19.38 10.57
C LEU A 204 14.32 -18.24 11.60
N VAL A 205 13.37 -18.31 12.54
CA VAL A 205 13.25 -17.33 13.62
C VAL A 205 14.31 -17.61 14.68
N LYS A 206 15.52 -17.06 14.49
CA LYS A 206 16.68 -17.35 15.35
C LYS A 206 16.65 -16.63 16.70
N GLN A 207 16.11 -15.43 16.76
CA GLN A 207 16.01 -14.69 18.03
C GLN A 207 14.99 -15.34 18.95
N ARG A 208 15.42 -15.72 20.16
CA ARG A 208 14.61 -16.47 21.13
C ARG A 208 13.36 -15.71 21.56
N GLY A 209 13.45 -14.41 21.78
CA GLY A 209 12.32 -13.53 22.11
C GLY A 209 11.28 -13.55 20.98
N TYR A 210 11.73 -13.24 19.78
CA TYR A 210 10.90 -13.18 18.59
C TYR A 210 10.18 -14.52 18.28
N ARG A 211 10.90 -15.65 18.39
CA ARG A 211 10.33 -16.99 18.22
C ARG A 211 9.23 -17.30 19.25
N LYS A 212 9.40 -16.78 20.47
CA LYS A 212 8.46 -16.98 21.55
C LYS A 212 7.15 -16.21 21.32
N ASP A 213 7.20 -15.09 20.62
CA ASP A 213 6.05 -14.20 20.45
C ASP A 213 5.37 -14.37 19.09
N PHE A 214 6.12 -14.52 18.00
CA PHE A 214 5.60 -14.54 16.63
C PHE A 214 4.67 -15.74 16.34
N ILE A 215 5.09 -16.96 16.67
CA ILE A 215 4.26 -18.15 16.40
C ILE A 215 2.98 -18.17 17.26
N PRO A 216 3.02 -17.87 18.58
CA PRO A 216 1.80 -17.65 19.35
C PRO A 216 0.90 -16.57 18.75
N MET A 217 1.43 -15.42 18.38
CA MET A 217 0.69 -14.35 17.72
C MET A 217 -0.03 -14.83 16.45
N CYS A 218 0.65 -15.53 15.55
CA CYS A 218 0.01 -16.11 14.36
C CYS A 218 -1.14 -17.06 14.71
N ARG A 219 -1.02 -17.85 15.80
CA ARG A 219 -2.09 -18.73 16.28
C ARG A 219 -3.28 -17.96 16.84
N ASP A 220 -3.03 -16.91 17.59
CA ASP A 220 -4.08 -16.05 18.16
C ASP A 220 -4.82 -15.32 17.02
N HIS A 221 -4.10 -14.82 16.02
CA HIS A 221 -4.67 -14.24 14.81
C HIS A 221 -5.54 -15.26 14.06
N ALA A 222 -5.02 -16.46 13.83
CA ALA A 222 -5.77 -17.53 13.17
C ALA A 222 -7.05 -17.92 13.95
N HIS A 223 -7.00 -17.97 15.30
CA HIS A 223 -8.15 -18.24 16.14
C HIS A 223 -9.21 -17.14 16.11
N SER A 224 -8.82 -15.90 15.85
CA SER A 224 -9.76 -14.77 15.72
C SER A 224 -10.67 -14.88 14.49
N GLY A 225 -10.26 -15.69 13.50
CA GLY A 225 -10.95 -15.81 12.22
C GLY A 225 -10.82 -14.59 11.32
N LYS A 226 -9.84 -13.72 11.61
CA LYS A 226 -9.55 -12.50 10.82
C LYS A 226 -8.16 -12.59 10.20
N GLU A 227 -7.99 -11.90 9.07
CA GLU A 227 -6.72 -11.75 8.39
C GLU A 227 -5.95 -10.57 8.99
N PHE A 228 -4.81 -10.86 9.61
CA PHE A 228 -3.83 -9.87 10.07
C PHE A 228 -2.66 -9.88 9.11
N TYR A 229 -2.64 -8.93 8.19
CA TYR A 229 -1.73 -8.99 7.07
C TYR A 229 -0.25 -8.96 7.47
N GLU A 230 0.11 -8.25 8.54
CA GLU A 230 1.50 -8.20 9.02
C GLU A 230 2.02 -9.61 9.34
N SER A 231 1.25 -10.39 10.09
CA SER A 231 1.67 -11.75 10.45
C SER A 231 1.63 -12.71 9.28
N ILE A 232 0.67 -12.54 8.36
CA ILE A 232 0.56 -13.31 7.11
C ILE A 232 1.75 -12.99 6.20
N PHE A 233 2.01 -11.70 5.98
CA PHE A 233 3.13 -11.26 5.14
C PHE A 233 4.47 -11.71 5.72
N TRP A 234 4.68 -11.49 7.01
CA TRP A 234 5.93 -11.90 7.65
C TRP A 234 6.16 -13.41 7.61
N ALA A 235 5.12 -14.21 7.88
CA ALA A 235 5.21 -15.67 7.71
C ALA A 235 5.57 -16.04 6.27
N SER A 236 4.94 -15.41 5.29
CA SER A 236 5.24 -15.59 3.86
C SER A 236 6.70 -15.23 3.53
N MET A 237 7.20 -14.09 4.01
CA MET A 237 8.59 -13.67 3.84
C MET A 237 9.58 -14.73 4.38
N LEU A 238 9.36 -15.20 5.61
CA LEU A 238 10.22 -16.21 6.24
C LEU A 238 10.15 -17.56 5.51
N LEU A 239 8.96 -18.06 5.20
CA LEU A 239 8.78 -19.34 4.54
C LEU A 239 9.34 -19.37 3.12
N ASN A 240 9.36 -18.25 2.42
CA ASN A 240 9.96 -18.11 1.10
C ASN A 240 11.43 -17.67 1.15
N SER A 241 12.01 -17.43 2.34
CA SER A 241 13.38 -16.89 2.51
C SER A 241 13.59 -15.59 1.74
N SER A 242 12.58 -14.75 1.71
CA SER A 242 12.57 -13.51 0.95
C SER A 242 13.24 -12.37 1.71
N LEU A 243 13.71 -11.39 0.95
CA LEU A 243 14.35 -10.16 1.46
C LEU A 243 13.51 -8.94 1.08
N ALA A 244 13.63 -7.91 1.87
CA ALA A 244 13.22 -6.55 1.54
C ALA A 244 14.42 -5.73 1.02
N ILE A 245 14.14 -4.78 0.15
CA ILE A 245 15.04 -3.69 -0.20
C ILE A 245 14.70 -2.51 0.71
N MET A 246 15.71 -1.96 1.38
CA MET A 246 15.56 -0.82 2.28
C MET A 246 16.47 0.32 1.82
N PRO A 247 15.98 1.58 1.69
CA PRO A 247 16.83 2.71 1.35
C PRO A 247 17.83 2.99 2.47
N CYS A 248 19.04 3.43 2.13
CA CYS A 248 20.08 3.80 3.10
C CYS A 248 19.81 5.16 3.77
N ARG A 249 18.95 6.00 3.19
CA ARG A 249 18.58 7.33 3.67
C ARG A 249 17.28 7.81 3.01
#